data_701d99671cb03ad0a0eb6e81e143685e
#
_entry.id   701d99671cb03ad0a0eb6e81e143685e
#
_cell.length_a   1.000
_cell.length_b   1.000
_cell.length_c   1.000
_cell.angle_alpha   90.00
_cell.angle_beta   90.00
_cell.angle_gamma   90.00
#
_symmetry.space_group_name_H-M   'P 1'
#
loop_
_entity.id
_entity.type
_entity.pdbx_description
1 polymer ?
#
loop_
_entity_poly.entity_id
_entity_poly.type
_entity_poly.pdbx_seq_one_letter_code
_entity_poly.pdbx_strand_id
1 'polypeptide(L)'
;IDDIPKDIIMLDFTWYFHPEADIEDNLLQHGFKVVFGNMYSSHYTRYESRSHKQGVMGAEVSTWVYCDEETYAYEGKMYELVYGANLMWDSRYNAAMRLSYDAITRPLLWRLRESFGSLQYSASHAIPIEKPCMDFDIDLPCAVCSSGQEEISFDISENAKLISILWATDKNDRRVMWEKPFSIGTIVVTFEDGSRYTENIRYALNIFNKYSTYAKPIPSFLFRHEGYIGTYYTKPHSLKAHDGTDRTLGEHFIKIPEGKRPKTLSVVHAVNTDSSICIYDLQSHT
;
A
#
# COMPACT_ATOMS: atom_id res chain seq x y z
N ILE A 1 -4.74 -10.00 41.62
CA ILE A 1 -4.07 -10.79 40.59
C ILE A 1 -3.76 -12.21 41.08
N ASP A 2 -3.49 -12.39 42.39
CA ASP A 2 -3.15 -13.70 42.99
C ASP A 2 -4.33 -14.66 43.00
N ASP A 3 -5.56 -14.17 43.09
CA ASP A 3 -6.80 -14.94 43.08
C ASP A 3 -7.26 -15.38 41.68
N ILE A 4 -6.55 -14.94 40.62
CA ILE A 4 -6.87 -15.32 39.25
C ILE A 4 -6.27 -16.69 38.94
N PRO A 5 -7.03 -17.64 38.35
CA PRO A 5 -6.52 -18.94 37.94
C PRO A 5 -5.29 -18.80 37.01
N LYS A 6 -4.24 -19.61 37.25
CA LYS A 6 -2.97 -19.51 36.54
C LYS A 6 -2.91 -20.28 35.21
N ASP A 7 -3.95 -21.01 34.89
CA ASP A 7 -4.13 -21.75 33.64
C ASP A 7 -4.64 -20.88 32.46
N ILE A 8 -5.00 -19.63 32.76
CA ILE A 8 -5.36 -18.66 31.69
C ILE A 8 -4.13 -18.05 31.05
N ILE A 9 -4.28 -17.66 29.78
CA ILE A 9 -3.29 -16.90 29.03
C ILE A 9 -3.66 -15.42 29.13
N MET A 10 -2.71 -14.61 29.57
CA MET A 10 -2.90 -13.16 29.66
C MET A 10 -2.50 -12.52 28.34
N LEU A 11 -3.41 -11.73 27.78
CA LEU A 11 -3.10 -10.87 26.65
C LEU A 11 -2.59 -9.54 27.18
N ASP A 12 -1.29 -9.29 27.04
CA ASP A 12 -0.66 -8.02 27.43
C ASP A 12 -0.96 -6.96 26.36
N PHE A 13 -2.09 -6.29 26.57
CA PHE A 13 -2.65 -5.35 25.60
C PHE A 13 -2.30 -3.91 25.99
N THR A 14 -1.11 -3.45 25.55
CA THR A 14 -0.57 -2.15 25.92
C THR A 14 -0.73 -1.14 24.78
N TRP A 15 -1.43 -0.04 25.04
CA TRP A 15 -1.65 1.05 24.10
C TRP A 15 -0.51 2.07 24.03
N TYR A 16 0.33 2.09 25.06
CA TYR A 16 1.39 3.08 25.19
C TYR A 16 2.75 2.46 24.92
N PHE A 17 3.58 3.24 24.23
CA PHE A 17 4.96 2.87 24.02
C PHE A 17 5.78 3.08 25.31
N HIS A 18 6.27 1.99 25.87
CA HIS A 18 7.14 1.99 27.05
C HIS A 18 8.50 1.34 26.69
N PRO A 19 9.44 2.12 26.10
CA PRO A 19 10.71 1.55 25.63
C PRO A 19 11.58 0.97 26.73
N GLU A 20 11.40 1.43 27.97
CA GLU A 20 12.20 1.05 29.13
C GLU A 20 11.54 -0.02 30.02
N ALA A 21 10.28 -0.38 29.77
CA ALA A 21 9.53 -1.28 30.61
C ALA A 21 9.20 -2.59 29.90
N ASP A 22 9.50 -3.71 30.54
CA ASP A 22 9.04 -5.04 30.17
C ASP A 22 7.76 -5.33 30.96
N ILE A 23 6.64 -4.84 30.43
CA ILE A 23 5.34 -4.85 31.12
C ILE A 23 4.89 -6.28 31.43
N GLU A 24 5.22 -7.23 30.55
CA GLU A 24 4.96 -8.65 30.73
C GLU A 24 5.58 -9.23 32.01
N ASP A 25 6.65 -8.64 32.54
CA ASP A 25 7.39 -9.18 33.70
C ASP A 25 6.49 -9.30 34.94
N ASN A 26 5.60 -8.35 35.15
CA ASN A 26 4.66 -8.42 36.26
C ASN A 26 3.72 -9.63 36.13
N LEU A 27 3.20 -9.90 34.95
CA LEU A 27 2.32 -11.05 34.71
C LEU A 27 3.09 -12.37 34.83
N LEU A 28 4.30 -12.43 34.29
CA LEU A 28 5.17 -13.61 34.37
C LEU A 28 5.57 -13.93 35.81
N GLN A 29 5.89 -12.94 36.64
CA GLN A 29 6.23 -13.09 38.04
C GLN A 29 5.08 -13.65 38.86
N HIS A 30 3.83 -13.39 38.49
CA HIS A 30 2.63 -13.98 39.08
C HIS A 30 2.26 -15.35 38.49
N GLY A 31 3.11 -15.90 37.62
CA GLY A 31 2.95 -17.27 37.07
C GLY A 31 1.99 -17.39 35.91
N PHE A 32 1.61 -16.30 35.26
CA PHE A 32 0.80 -16.34 34.05
C PHE A 32 1.62 -16.63 32.81
N LYS A 33 0.98 -17.22 31.81
CA LYS A 33 1.46 -17.23 30.43
C LYS A 33 0.99 -15.96 29.75
N VAL A 34 1.86 -15.37 28.89
CA VAL A 34 1.61 -14.06 28.27
C VAL A 34 1.70 -14.16 26.76
N VAL A 35 0.78 -13.52 26.08
CA VAL A 35 0.84 -13.19 24.65
C VAL A 35 0.90 -11.67 24.53
N PHE A 36 1.83 -11.13 23.76
CA PHE A 36 1.84 -9.70 23.46
C PHE A 36 0.66 -9.37 22.57
N GLY A 37 -0.30 -8.63 23.09
CA GLY A 37 -1.42 -8.10 22.35
C GLY A 37 -1.10 -6.78 21.69
N ASN A 38 -1.79 -6.50 20.61
CA ASN A 38 -1.70 -5.21 19.91
C ASN A 38 -0.26 -4.84 19.49
N MET A 39 0.40 -5.77 18.83
CA MET A 39 1.79 -5.64 18.44
C MET A 39 1.96 -4.59 17.33
N TYR A 40 2.37 -3.40 17.71
CA TYR A 40 2.78 -2.35 16.77
C TYR A 40 4.31 -2.35 16.58
N SER A 41 4.77 -1.77 15.51
CA SER A 41 6.20 -1.65 15.24
C SER A 41 6.96 -0.89 16.33
N SER A 42 6.29 -0.06 17.13
CA SER A 42 6.85 0.58 18.33
C SER A 42 7.17 -0.41 19.45
N HIS A 43 6.48 -1.54 19.51
CA HIS A 43 6.71 -2.60 20.50
C HIS A 43 7.82 -3.57 20.08
N TYR A 44 8.33 -3.48 18.87
CA TYR A 44 9.37 -4.38 18.35
C TYR A 44 10.75 -4.11 18.96
N THR A 45 10.93 -2.98 19.60
CA THR A 45 12.14 -2.70 20.38
C THR A 45 12.31 -3.77 21.45
N ARG A 46 13.46 -4.44 21.46
CA ARG A 46 13.78 -5.53 22.38
C ARG A 46 12.86 -6.77 22.26
N TYR A 47 12.08 -6.90 21.16
CA TYR A 47 11.19 -8.04 20.98
C TYR A 47 11.94 -9.37 21.07
N GLU A 48 13.14 -9.47 20.50
CA GLU A 48 13.98 -10.66 20.56
C GLU A 48 14.21 -11.13 22.00
N SER A 49 14.66 -10.24 22.88
CA SER A 49 14.91 -10.60 24.28
C SER A 49 13.62 -10.87 25.08
N ARG A 50 12.58 -10.13 24.81
CA ARG A 50 11.30 -10.25 25.50
C ARG A 50 10.54 -11.52 25.09
N SER A 51 10.54 -11.86 23.81
CA SER A 51 9.84 -13.04 23.27
C SER A 51 10.44 -14.38 23.75
N HIS A 52 11.69 -14.38 24.19
CA HIS A 52 12.37 -15.59 24.71
C HIS A 52 12.22 -15.75 26.25
N LYS A 53 11.52 -14.87 26.93
CA LYS A 53 11.24 -15.02 28.35
C LYS A 53 10.36 -16.25 28.60
N GLN A 54 10.68 -17.01 29.62
CA GLN A 54 9.86 -18.15 30.01
C GLN A 54 8.43 -17.72 30.35
N GLY A 55 7.46 -18.34 29.73
CA GLY A 55 6.04 -17.99 29.88
C GLY A 55 5.49 -17.07 28.81
N VAL A 56 6.32 -16.43 28.00
CA VAL A 56 5.86 -15.73 26.79
C VAL A 56 5.56 -16.76 25.72
N MET A 57 4.37 -16.71 25.15
CA MET A 57 3.87 -17.67 24.16
C MET A 57 3.89 -17.14 22.73
N GLY A 58 4.02 -15.84 22.53
CA GLY A 58 3.99 -15.20 21.23
C GLY A 58 3.39 -13.81 21.27
N ALA A 59 2.93 -13.36 20.13
CA ALA A 59 2.33 -12.06 19.96
C ALA A 59 1.17 -12.11 18.95
N GLU A 60 0.35 -11.09 18.94
CA GLU A 60 -0.70 -10.87 17.93
C GLU A 60 -0.63 -9.45 17.36
N VAL A 61 -1.18 -9.28 16.16
CA VAL A 61 -1.38 -7.96 15.55
C VAL A 61 -2.87 -7.65 15.55
N SER A 62 -3.26 -6.65 16.33
CA SER A 62 -4.65 -6.17 16.37
C SER A 62 -4.89 -5.11 15.33
N THR A 63 -6.07 -5.15 14.72
CA THR A 63 -6.54 -4.07 13.85
C THR A 63 -7.86 -3.52 14.34
N TRP A 64 -8.01 -2.20 14.38
CA TRP A 64 -9.19 -1.49 14.88
C TRP A 64 -9.85 -0.68 13.77
N VAL A 65 -9.86 -1.23 12.57
CA VAL A 65 -10.38 -0.61 11.36
C VAL A 65 -11.36 -1.54 10.68
N TYR A 66 -12.11 -1.05 9.70
CA TYR A 66 -12.98 -1.89 8.89
C TYR A 66 -12.18 -2.93 8.10
N CYS A 67 -12.70 -4.16 8.02
CA CYS A 67 -12.06 -5.28 7.35
C CYS A 67 -12.38 -5.27 5.85
N ASP A 68 -11.92 -4.26 5.16
CA ASP A 68 -11.99 -4.15 3.69
C ASP A 68 -10.61 -3.78 3.12
N GLU A 69 -10.42 -4.09 1.83
CA GLU A 69 -9.12 -3.93 1.17
C GLU A 69 -8.67 -2.46 1.17
N GLU A 70 -9.58 -1.54 0.90
CA GLU A 70 -9.26 -0.12 0.82
C GLU A 70 -8.82 0.44 2.18
N THR A 71 -9.58 0.14 3.23
CA THR A 71 -9.27 0.58 4.60
C THR A 71 -7.94 -0.02 5.06
N TYR A 72 -7.69 -1.31 4.80
CA TYR A 72 -6.43 -1.95 5.17
C TYR A 72 -5.23 -1.34 4.45
N ALA A 73 -5.37 -1.05 3.16
CA ALA A 73 -4.31 -0.37 2.41
C ALA A 73 -4.09 1.05 2.94
N TYR A 74 -5.16 1.81 3.14
CA TYR A 74 -5.11 3.19 3.61
C TYR A 74 -4.52 3.34 5.02
N GLU A 75 -4.91 2.47 5.94
CA GLU A 75 -4.42 2.47 7.31
C GLU A 75 -3.05 1.77 7.47
N GLY A 76 -2.48 1.24 6.37
CA GLY A 76 -1.21 0.52 6.40
C GLY A 76 -1.27 -0.84 7.12
N LYS A 77 -2.46 -1.40 7.31
CA LYS A 77 -2.66 -2.62 8.09
C LYS A 77 -2.08 -3.86 7.44
N MET A 78 -2.11 -3.92 6.12
CA MET A 78 -1.45 -5.02 5.41
C MET A 78 0.06 -5.01 5.63
N TYR A 79 0.67 -3.81 5.70
CA TYR A 79 2.08 -3.69 6.07
C TYR A 79 2.33 -4.18 7.50
N GLU A 80 1.54 -3.74 8.47
CA GLU A 80 1.65 -4.18 9.87
C GLU A 80 1.53 -5.69 10.01
N LEU A 81 0.55 -6.31 9.33
CA LEU A 81 0.35 -7.76 9.36
C LEU A 81 1.56 -8.51 8.82
N VAL A 82 2.07 -8.14 7.64
CA VAL A 82 3.24 -8.80 7.03
C VAL A 82 4.49 -8.56 7.87
N TYR A 83 4.69 -7.34 8.35
CA TYR A 83 5.82 -6.99 9.20
C TYR A 83 5.79 -7.75 10.52
N GLY A 84 4.65 -7.72 11.23
CA GLY A 84 4.47 -8.44 12.48
C GLY A 84 4.61 -9.96 12.33
N ALA A 85 4.04 -10.54 11.29
CA ALA A 85 4.17 -11.97 11.01
C ALA A 85 5.64 -12.38 10.80
N ASN A 86 6.40 -11.62 10.02
CA ASN A 86 7.83 -11.89 9.84
C ASN A 86 8.61 -11.79 11.17
N LEU A 87 8.32 -10.78 11.99
CA LEU A 87 8.97 -10.60 13.28
C LEU A 87 8.64 -11.74 14.25
N MET A 88 7.39 -12.17 14.30
CA MET A 88 6.95 -13.29 15.14
C MET A 88 7.53 -14.62 14.68
N TRP A 89 7.74 -14.79 13.39
CA TRP A 89 8.37 -15.99 12.83
C TRP A 89 9.86 -16.06 13.12
N ASP A 90 10.57 -14.94 13.02
CA ASP A 90 12.01 -14.87 13.27
C ASP A 90 12.37 -13.60 14.06
N SER A 91 12.37 -13.73 15.37
CA SER A 91 12.67 -12.64 16.31
C SER A 91 14.08 -12.04 16.16
N ARG A 92 14.98 -12.67 15.39
CA ARG A 92 16.31 -12.13 15.08
C ARG A 92 16.22 -10.88 14.21
N TYR A 93 15.10 -10.66 13.53
CA TYR A 93 14.80 -9.44 12.82
C TYR A 93 14.44 -8.30 13.77
N ASN A 94 15.34 -7.96 14.68
CA ASN A 94 15.16 -6.92 15.66
C ASN A 94 15.65 -5.54 15.16
N ALA A 95 15.85 -4.60 16.09
CA ALA A 95 16.21 -3.22 15.80
C ALA A 95 17.42 -3.03 14.87
N ALA A 96 18.41 -3.93 14.89
CA ALA A 96 19.59 -3.85 14.02
C ALA A 96 19.26 -4.11 12.54
N MET A 97 18.22 -4.90 12.28
CA MET A 97 17.76 -5.25 10.92
C MET A 97 16.55 -4.42 10.46
N ARG A 98 16.17 -3.43 11.21
CA ARG A 98 14.98 -2.60 10.97
C ARG A 98 14.86 -2.04 9.55
N LEU A 99 15.99 -1.67 8.95
CA LEU A 99 16.08 -1.19 7.57
C LEU A 99 15.81 -2.31 6.56
N SER A 100 16.19 -3.54 6.90
CA SER A 100 16.01 -4.71 6.05
C SER A 100 14.56 -5.20 6.03
N TYR A 101 13.80 -4.96 7.10
CA TYR A 101 12.39 -5.32 7.19
C TYR A 101 11.56 -4.70 6.09
N ASP A 102 11.81 -3.45 5.84
CA ASP A 102 11.09 -2.70 4.84
C ASP A 102 11.33 -3.28 3.43
N ALA A 103 12.59 -3.58 3.12
CA ALA A 103 12.96 -4.22 1.87
C ALA A 103 12.33 -5.62 1.69
N ILE A 104 12.09 -6.34 2.80
CA ILE A 104 11.42 -7.65 2.77
C ILE A 104 9.89 -7.47 2.67
N THR A 105 9.32 -6.57 3.44
CA THR A 105 7.87 -6.41 3.59
C THR A 105 7.21 -5.90 2.31
N ARG A 106 7.80 -4.93 1.63
CA ARG A 106 7.22 -4.31 0.43
C ARG A 106 6.96 -5.29 -0.72
N PRO A 107 7.93 -6.11 -1.15
CA PRO A 107 7.67 -7.11 -2.18
C PRO A 107 6.59 -8.12 -1.77
N LEU A 108 6.50 -8.44 -0.47
CA LEU A 108 5.53 -9.38 0.05
C LEU A 108 4.11 -8.82 0.01
N LEU A 109 3.92 -7.53 0.22
CA LEU A 109 2.61 -6.89 0.16
C LEU A 109 1.96 -7.07 -1.22
N TRP A 110 2.72 -6.80 -2.28
CA TRP A 110 2.21 -7.00 -3.64
C TRP A 110 1.96 -8.48 -3.95
N ARG A 111 2.90 -9.36 -3.58
CA ARG A 111 2.74 -10.81 -3.76
C ARG A 111 1.51 -11.36 -3.03
N LEU A 112 1.23 -10.82 -1.84
CA LEU A 112 0.03 -11.18 -1.09
C LEU A 112 -1.22 -10.81 -1.88
N ARG A 113 -1.28 -9.61 -2.45
CA ARG A 113 -2.40 -9.19 -3.29
C ARG A 113 -2.55 -10.05 -4.55
N GLU A 114 -1.44 -10.36 -5.22
CA GLU A 114 -1.45 -11.26 -6.38
C GLU A 114 -1.98 -12.66 -6.00
N SER A 115 -1.64 -13.17 -4.81
CA SER A 115 -2.05 -14.51 -4.35
C SER A 115 -3.56 -14.64 -4.13
N PHE A 116 -4.28 -13.54 -3.93
CA PHE A 116 -5.74 -13.55 -3.86
C PHE A 116 -6.43 -13.68 -5.23
N GLY A 117 -5.67 -13.88 -6.29
CA GLY A 117 -6.18 -14.35 -7.58
C GLY A 117 -6.92 -13.32 -8.43
N SER A 118 -6.83 -12.04 -8.10
CA SER A 118 -7.58 -10.99 -8.80
C SER A 118 -6.97 -10.49 -10.11
N LEU A 119 -5.72 -10.91 -10.43
CA LEU A 119 -4.94 -10.32 -11.53
C LEU A 119 -4.45 -11.36 -12.56
N GLN A 120 -5.25 -12.41 -12.81
CA GLN A 120 -4.93 -13.39 -13.83
C GLN A 120 -5.41 -12.93 -15.20
N TYR A 121 -4.50 -12.95 -16.17
CA TYR A 121 -4.78 -12.61 -17.57
C TYR A 121 -3.93 -13.47 -18.50
N SER A 122 -4.43 -13.69 -19.73
CA SER A 122 -3.78 -14.59 -20.71
C SER A 122 -2.85 -13.88 -21.68
N ALA A 123 -3.12 -12.62 -22.02
CA ALA A 123 -2.33 -11.78 -22.90
C ALA A 123 -2.49 -10.31 -22.57
N SER A 124 -1.49 -9.49 -22.89
CA SER A 124 -1.57 -8.04 -22.77
C SER A 124 -1.38 -7.35 -24.12
N HIS A 125 -2.09 -6.26 -24.34
CA HIS A 125 -2.03 -5.44 -25.54
C HIS A 125 -1.91 -3.98 -25.11
N ALA A 126 -0.89 -3.31 -25.63
CA ALA A 126 -0.68 -1.88 -25.39
C ALA A 126 -1.85 -1.06 -25.96
N ILE A 127 -2.31 -0.10 -25.18
CA ILE A 127 -3.31 0.89 -25.59
C ILE A 127 -2.54 2.15 -26.01
N PRO A 128 -2.68 2.63 -27.25
CA PRO A 128 -1.93 3.77 -27.72
C PRO A 128 -2.20 5.04 -26.90
N ILE A 129 -1.12 5.72 -26.52
CA ILE A 129 -1.20 7.07 -25.95
C ILE A 129 -1.02 8.07 -27.08
N GLU A 130 -2.12 8.72 -27.48
CA GLU A 130 -2.06 9.74 -28.50
C GLU A 130 -1.43 11.03 -27.99
N LYS A 131 -0.55 11.64 -28.78
CA LYS A 131 0.12 12.94 -28.48
C LYS A 131 0.82 12.96 -27.12
N PRO A 132 1.72 11.99 -26.84
CA PRO A 132 2.42 11.99 -25.55
C PRO A 132 3.34 13.21 -25.44
N CYS A 133 3.42 13.75 -24.22
CA CYS A 133 4.52 14.61 -23.81
C CYS A 133 5.73 13.75 -23.43
N MET A 134 6.91 14.35 -23.44
CA MET A 134 8.11 13.68 -22.94
C MET A 134 8.36 14.07 -21.48
N ASP A 135 8.48 13.09 -20.61
CA ASP A 135 9.01 13.32 -19.27
C ASP A 135 10.53 13.22 -19.32
N PHE A 136 11.19 14.36 -19.47
CA PHE A 136 12.64 14.42 -19.65
C PHE A 136 13.42 14.00 -18.39
N ASP A 137 12.79 13.91 -17.23
CA ASP A 137 13.44 13.47 -15.99
C ASP A 137 13.80 11.98 -16.04
N ILE A 138 12.95 11.16 -16.64
CA ILE A 138 13.14 9.69 -16.78
C ILE A 138 13.18 9.21 -18.24
N ASP A 139 13.12 10.11 -19.20
CA ASP A 139 13.17 9.85 -20.65
C ASP A 139 12.06 8.88 -21.13
N LEU A 140 10.85 9.12 -20.65
CA LEU A 140 9.67 8.34 -21.03
C LEU A 140 8.56 9.24 -21.61
N PRO A 141 7.87 8.79 -22.66
CA PRO A 141 6.66 9.45 -23.11
C PRO A 141 5.54 9.26 -22.09
N CYS A 142 4.73 10.29 -21.87
CA CYS A 142 3.56 10.21 -21.02
C CYS A 142 2.41 11.08 -21.53
N ALA A 143 1.17 10.70 -21.26
CA ALA A 143 0.02 11.58 -21.35
C ALA A 143 -0.17 12.31 -20.02
N VAL A 144 -0.47 13.61 -20.06
CA VAL A 144 -0.63 14.44 -18.87
C VAL A 144 -2.05 14.96 -18.76
N CYS A 145 -2.76 14.53 -17.70
CA CYS A 145 -4.05 15.06 -17.32
C CYS A 145 -3.86 16.06 -16.17
N SER A 146 -4.29 17.30 -16.35
CA SER A 146 -4.05 18.41 -15.43
C SER A 146 -5.13 19.48 -15.56
N SER A 147 -5.04 20.56 -14.80
CA SER A 147 -5.97 21.69 -14.89
C SER A 147 -6.06 22.35 -16.28
N GLY A 148 -5.07 22.12 -17.15
CA GLY A 148 -5.08 22.59 -18.55
C GLY A 148 -5.65 21.56 -19.55
N GLN A 149 -5.72 20.30 -19.15
CA GLN A 149 -6.33 19.20 -19.89
C GLN A 149 -7.05 18.29 -18.91
N GLU A 150 -8.32 18.62 -18.67
CA GLU A 150 -9.11 18.04 -17.59
C GLU A 150 -9.52 16.57 -17.84
N GLU A 151 -9.52 16.09 -19.07
CA GLU A 151 -9.87 14.71 -19.43
C GLU A 151 -8.97 14.18 -20.54
N ILE A 152 -8.57 12.92 -20.38
CA ILE A 152 -7.92 12.13 -21.43
C ILE A 152 -8.68 10.81 -21.55
N SER A 153 -9.02 10.42 -22.79
CA SER A 153 -9.75 9.20 -23.08
C SER A 153 -8.95 8.27 -23.99
N PHE A 154 -9.12 6.98 -23.78
CA PHE A 154 -8.47 5.91 -24.49
C PHE A 154 -9.50 4.89 -24.96
N ASP A 155 -9.35 4.39 -26.20
CA ASP A 155 -10.13 3.26 -26.67
C ASP A 155 -9.61 1.95 -26.07
N ILE A 156 -10.49 1.13 -25.55
CA ILE A 156 -10.18 -0.12 -24.87
C ILE A 156 -10.68 -1.29 -25.69
N SER A 157 -9.90 -2.38 -25.77
CA SER A 157 -10.35 -3.62 -26.38
C SER A 157 -11.61 -4.14 -25.67
N GLU A 158 -12.66 -4.45 -26.44
CA GLU A 158 -13.91 -5.02 -25.95
C GLU A 158 -13.73 -6.35 -25.18
N ASN A 159 -12.63 -7.05 -25.44
CA ASN A 159 -12.29 -8.33 -24.83
C ASN A 159 -11.43 -8.20 -23.57
N ALA A 160 -11.10 -6.98 -23.16
CA ALA A 160 -10.30 -6.77 -21.96
C ALA A 160 -11.03 -7.24 -20.71
N LYS A 161 -10.36 -8.03 -19.88
CA LYS A 161 -10.81 -8.47 -18.55
C LYS A 161 -10.14 -7.71 -17.42
N LEU A 162 -8.98 -7.12 -17.73
CA LEU A 162 -8.19 -6.32 -16.82
C LEU A 162 -7.54 -5.20 -17.61
N ILE A 163 -7.43 -4.02 -17.01
CA ILE A 163 -6.67 -2.89 -17.54
C ILE A 163 -5.57 -2.57 -16.55
N SER A 164 -4.34 -2.38 -17.00
CA SER A 164 -3.26 -1.84 -16.17
C SER A 164 -2.85 -0.46 -16.65
N ILE A 165 -2.58 0.43 -15.70
CA ILE A 165 -2.18 1.81 -15.92
C ILE A 165 -0.87 2.04 -15.17
N LEU A 166 0.20 2.36 -15.90
CA LEU A 166 1.47 2.80 -15.31
C LEU A 166 1.47 4.31 -15.23
N TRP A 167 1.44 4.85 -14.04
CA TRP A 167 1.26 6.27 -13.82
C TRP A 167 1.96 6.80 -12.58
N ALA A 168 2.03 8.12 -12.48
CA ALA A 168 2.45 8.84 -11.28
C ALA A 168 1.87 10.26 -11.28
N THR A 169 1.93 10.94 -10.14
CA THR A 169 1.73 12.39 -10.06
C THR A 169 3.07 13.11 -9.94
N ASP A 170 3.11 14.36 -10.37
CA ASP A 170 4.31 15.20 -10.36
C ASP A 170 4.50 16.01 -9.06
N LYS A 171 3.49 16.07 -8.21
CA LYS A 171 3.52 16.89 -7.00
C LYS A 171 3.36 16.06 -5.74
N ASN A 172 4.07 16.48 -4.70
CA ASN A 172 3.98 15.90 -3.37
C ASN A 172 2.97 16.70 -2.53
N ASP A 173 1.85 16.11 -2.22
CA ASP A 173 0.88 16.72 -1.32
C ASP A 173 1.06 16.20 0.11
N ARG A 174 1.50 17.07 1.00
CA ARG A 174 1.78 16.73 2.41
C ARG A 174 0.53 16.48 3.24
N ARG A 175 -0.67 16.76 2.74
CA ARG A 175 -1.94 16.53 3.45
C ARG A 175 -2.20 15.05 3.72
N VAL A 176 -1.58 14.17 2.97
CA VAL A 176 -1.76 12.71 3.07
C VAL A 176 -1.40 12.13 4.44
N MET A 177 -0.54 12.76 5.19
CA MET A 177 -0.05 12.22 6.47
C MET A 177 -1.11 12.14 7.58
N TRP A 178 -2.18 12.94 7.52
CA TRP A 178 -3.12 13.10 8.62
C TRP A 178 -4.59 13.04 8.19
N GLU A 179 -4.85 13.11 6.90
CA GLU A 179 -6.20 13.12 6.32
C GLU A 179 -6.43 11.86 5.49
N LYS A 180 -7.69 11.56 5.21
CA LYS A 180 -8.03 10.51 4.25
C LYS A 180 -7.42 10.85 2.88
N PRO A 181 -7.00 9.85 2.06
CA PRO A 181 -6.50 10.12 0.72
C PRO A 181 -7.51 10.97 -0.05
N PHE A 182 -7.07 12.13 -0.50
CA PHE A 182 -7.93 12.99 -1.30
C PHE A 182 -7.88 12.57 -2.76
N SER A 183 -9.00 12.78 -3.46
CA SER A 183 -9.09 12.49 -4.88
C SER A 183 -8.40 13.58 -5.68
N ILE A 184 -7.47 13.20 -6.57
CA ILE A 184 -6.87 14.09 -7.57
C ILE A 184 -7.51 13.92 -8.94
N GLY A 185 -8.43 12.98 -9.08
CA GLY A 185 -9.12 12.69 -10.32
C GLY A 185 -10.03 11.48 -10.20
N THR A 186 -10.55 11.06 -11.34
CA THR A 186 -11.46 9.92 -11.45
C THR A 186 -11.13 9.12 -12.71
N ILE A 187 -11.11 7.80 -12.60
CA ILE A 187 -11.15 6.90 -13.73
C ILE A 187 -12.62 6.60 -14.05
N VAL A 188 -12.95 6.64 -15.33
CA VAL A 188 -14.28 6.23 -15.82
C VAL A 188 -14.09 5.21 -16.93
N VAL A 189 -14.52 3.98 -16.71
CA VAL A 189 -14.62 2.96 -17.76
C VAL A 189 -16.06 2.94 -18.28
N THR A 190 -16.26 3.25 -19.56
CA THR A 190 -17.56 3.18 -20.22
C THR A 190 -17.65 1.86 -20.97
N PHE A 191 -18.76 1.16 -20.80
CA PHE A 191 -19.04 -0.11 -21.46
C PHE A 191 -19.91 0.07 -22.70
N GLU A 192 -19.95 -0.94 -23.58
CA GLU A 192 -20.76 -0.90 -24.80
C GLU A 192 -22.27 -0.74 -24.52
N ASP A 193 -22.74 -1.25 -23.40
CA ASP A 193 -24.16 -1.11 -22.96
C ASP A 193 -24.49 0.27 -22.39
N GLY A 194 -23.52 1.20 -22.40
CA GLY A 194 -23.67 2.55 -21.86
C GLY A 194 -23.50 2.66 -20.35
N SER A 195 -23.36 1.54 -19.62
CA SER A 195 -23.07 1.58 -18.19
C SER A 195 -21.63 2.05 -17.95
N ARG A 196 -21.34 2.48 -16.71
CA ARG A 196 -20.01 3.01 -16.33
C ARG A 196 -19.53 2.39 -15.03
N TYR A 197 -18.22 2.14 -14.98
CA TYR A 197 -17.48 1.92 -13.75
C TYR A 197 -16.71 3.20 -13.44
N THR A 198 -16.70 3.60 -12.19
CA THR A 198 -16.02 4.83 -11.75
C THR A 198 -15.17 4.54 -10.52
N GLU A 199 -13.92 4.97 -10.55
CA GLU A 199 -12.98 4.85 -9.44
C GLU A 199 -12.28 6.18 -9.19
N ASN A 200 -12.21 6.60 -7.91
CA ASN A 200 -11.47 7.81 -7.55
C ASN A 200 -9.96 7.56 -7.61
N ILE A 201 -9.23 8.47 -8.25
CA ILE A 201 -7.77 8.49 -8.23
C ILE A 201 -7.35 9.17 -6.94
N ARG A 202 -6.87 8.37 -5.98
CA ARG A 202 -6.53 8.84 -4.65
C ARG A 202 -5.02 8.84 -4.48
N TYR A 203 -4.51 10.02 -4.17
CA TYR A 203 -3.10 10.18 -3.85
C TYR A 203 -2.70 9.27 -2.70
N ALA A 204 -1.53 8.61 -2.83
CA ALA A 204 -0.97 7.65 -1.88
C ALA A 204 -1.77 6.35 -1.71
N LEU A 205 -2.83 6.10 -2.47
CA LEU A 205 -3.57 4.83 -2.49
C LEU A 205 -3.38 4.11 -3.82
N ASN A 206 -3.83 4.69 -4.93
CA ASN A 206 -3.69 4.10 -6.26
C ASN A 206 -2.78 4.89 -7.22
N ILE A 207 -2.29 6.05 -6.79
CA ILE A 207 -1.27 6.82 -7.49
C ILE A 207 -0.27 7.43 -6.49
N PHE A 208 1.03 7.49 -6.85
CA PHE A 208 2.06 8.10 -6.02
C PHE A 208 2.73 9.27 -6.73
N ASN A 209 3.45 10.06 -5.93
CA ASN A 209 4.41 11.01 -6.45
C ASN A 209 5.62 10.25 -7.03
N LYS A 210 6.04 10.58 -8.25
CA LYS A 210 7.20 9.94 -8.90
C LYS A 210 8.52 10.15 -8.13
N TYR A 211 8.59 11.15 -7.26
CA TYR A 211 9.75 11.41 -6.40
C TYR A 211 9.69 10.68 -5.06
N SER A 212 8.64 9.89 -4.82
CA SER A 212 8.52 9.10 -3.60
C SER A 212 9.60 8.05 -3.55
N THR A 213 10.30 8.01 -2.41
CA THR A 213 11.33 7.01 -2.16
C THR A 213 10.83 6.00 -1.13
N TYR A 214 10.77 4.74 -1.50
CA TYR A 214 10.42 3.66 -0.58
C TYR A 214 11.54 3.33 0.42
N ALA A 215 12.66 4.03 0.35
CA ALA A 215 13.89 3.67 1.06
C ALA A 215 13.97 4.15 2.52
N LYS A 216 13.02 4.95 3.01
CA LYS A 216 13.09 5.48 4.38
C LYS A 216 12.22 4.67 5.32
N PRO A 217 12.80 4.08 6.39
CA PRO A 217 12.02 3.49 7.46
C PRO A 217 11.18 4.58 8.14
N ILE A 218 9.90 4.28 8.36
CA ILE A 218 8.97 5.21 8.97
C ILE A 218 8.66 4.74 10.38
N PRO A 219 8.59 5.65 11.36
CA PRO A 219 8.09 5.31 12.69
C PRO A 219 6.68 4.72 12.61
N SER A 220 6.40 3.77 13.47
CA SER A 220 5.18 2.95 13.47
C SER A 220 3.85 3.71 13.44
N PHE A 221 3.82 4.89 14.07
CA PHE A 221 2.62 5.72 14.12
C PHE A 221 2.40 6.55 12.84
N LEU A 222 3.31 6.44 11.87
CA LEU A 222 3.27 7.14 10.58
C LEU A 222 3.07 6.16 9.40
N PHE A 223 2.35 5.07 9.61
CA PHE A 223 2.07 4.10 8.54
C PHE A 223 1.29 4.67 7.37
N ARG A 224 0.65 5.80 7.55
CA ARG A 224 -0.02 6.55 6.47
C ARG A 224 0.95 7.30 5.56
N HIS A 225 2.17 6.82 5.42
CA HIS A 225 3.09 7.38 4.45
C HIS A 225 2.82 6.81 3.06
N GLU A 226 2.81 7.64 2.05
CA GLU A 226 2.45 7.28 0.68
C GLU A 226 3.18 6.03 0.16
N GLY A 227 4.46 5.87 0.49
CA GLY A 227 5.24 4.72 0.06
C GLY A 227 4.75 3.37 0.59
N TYR A 228 4.09 3.35 1.74
CA TYR A 228 3.57 2.11 2.34
C TYR A 228 2.14 1.82 1.91
N ILE A 229 1.30 2.82 1.89
CA ILE A 229 -0.10 2.70 1.52
C ILE A 229 -0.20 2.19 0.09
N GLY A 230 0.47 2.86 -0.84
CA GLY A 230 0.41 2.53 -2.25
C GLY A 230 0.97 1.17 -2.61
N THR A 231 1.96 0.65 -1.88
CA THR A 231 2.64 -0.61 -2.21
C THR A 231 1.71 -1.83 -2.21
N TYR A 232 0.68 -1.83 -1.38
CA TYR A 232 -0.29 -2.93 -1.39
C TYR A 232 -1.30 -2.80 -2.53
N TYR A 233 -1.82 -1.60 -2.78
CA TYR A 233 -2.91 -1.37 -3.74
C TYR A 233 -2.42 -1.21 -5.18
N THR A 234 -1.21 -0.70 -5.34
CA THR A 234 -0.58 -0.37 -6.62
C THR A 234 0.82 -0.94 -6.66
N LYS A 235 1.18 -1.62 -7.76
CA LYS A 235 2.49 -2.24 -7.93
C LYS A 235 3.54 -1.17 -8.22
N PRO A 236 4.58 -1.04 -7.39
CA PRO A 236 5.63 -0.04 -7.60
C PRO A 236 6.65 -0.51 -8.66
N HIS A 237 7.06 0.41 -9.51
CA HIS A 237 8.16 0.26 -10.44
C HIS A 237 9.21 1.34 -10.17
N SER A 238 10.45 0.93 -9.93
CA SER A 238 11.56 1.86 -9.73
C SER A 238 12.32 2.08 -11.04
N LEU A 239 12.52 3.34 -11.37
CA LEU A 239 13.27 3.80 -12.53
C LEU A 239 14.38 4.74 -12.08
N LYS A 240 15.43 4.89 -12.91
CA LYS A 240 16.49 5.87 -12.67
C LYS A 240 16.20 7.14 -13.46
N ALA A 241 16.26 8.29 -12.78
CA ALA A 241 16.27 9.59 -13.41
C ALA A 241 17.66 9.91 -13.99
N HIS A 242 17.74 10.94 -14.83
CA HIS A 242 19.00 11.40 -15.40
C HIS A 242 20.03 11.85 -14.37
N ASP A 243 19.57 12.34 -13.22
CA ASP A 243 20.42 12.72 -12.09
C ASP A 243 20.91 11.51 -11.23
N GLY A 244 20.56 10.28 -11.65
CA GLY A 244 20.90 9.04 -10.96
C GLY A 244 20.03 8.72 -9.76
N THR A 245 19.08 9.56 -9.40
CA THR A 245 18.14 9.29 -8.30
C THR A 245 17.01 8.35 -8.74
N ASP A 246 16.37 7.70 -7.77
CA ASP A 246 15.24 6.81 -8.05
C ASP A 246 13.96 7.61 -8.27
N ARG A 247 13.15 7.12 -9.22
CA ARG A 247 11.77 7.55 -9.45
C ARG A 247 10.87 6.34 -9.29
N THR A 248 9.67 6.58 -8.82
CA THR A 248 8.67 5.53 -8.61
C THR A 248 7.46 5.79 -9.47
N LEU A 249 7.11 4.84 -10.31
CA LEU A 249 5.83 4.78 -11.00
C LEU A 249 4.97 3.69 -10.35
N GLY A 250 3.66 3.90 -10.33
CA GLY A 250 2.70 2.92 -9.84
C GLY A 250 1.99 2.24 -11.01
N GLU A 251 1.88 0.92 -10.99
CA GLU A 251 1.01 0.18 -11.89
C GLU A 251 -0.27 -0.18 -11.15
N HIS A 252 -1.37 0.44 -11.58
CA HIS A 252 -2.70 0.21 -11.03
C HIS A 252 -3.51 -0.68 -11.94
N PHE A 253 -4.35 -1.53 -11.36
CA PHE A 253 -5.12 -2.54 -12.07
C PHE A 253 -6.61 -2.34 -11.86
N ILE A 254 -7.36 -2.33 -12.96
CA ILE A 254 -8.81 -2.21 -12.98
C ILE A 254 -9.39 -3.50 -13.54
N LYS A 255 -10.09 -4.25 -12.72
CA LYS A 255 -10.78 -5.46 -13.13
C LYS A 255 -12.09 -5.11 -13.82
N ILE A 256 -12.28 -5.62 -15.02
CA ILE A 256 -13.53 -5.47 -15.75
C ILE A 256 -14.57 -6.46 -15.17
N PRO A 257 -15.76 -6.00 -14.78
CA PRO A 257 -16.81 -6.88 -14.30
C PRO A 257 -17.17 -7.96 -15.32
N GLU A 258 -17.46 -9.15 -14.83
CA GLU A 258 -17.83 -10.27 -15.69
C GLU A 258 -19.06 -9.94 -16.56
N GLY A 259 -18.99 -10.31 -17.82
CA GLY A 259 -20.02 -10.04 -18.81
C GLY A 259 -20.06 -8.60 -19.35
N LYS A 260 -19.21 -7.69 -18.87
CA LYS A 260 -19.10 -6.34 -19.42
C LYS A 260 -18.04 -6.27 -20.53
N ARG A 261 -18.33 -5.47 -21.56
CA ARG A 261 -17.41 -5.16 -22.65
C ARG A 261 -16.98 -3.71 -22.52
N PRO A 262 -15.74 -3.41 -22.17
CA PRO A 262 -15.25 -2.04 -22.08
C PRO A 262 -15.16 -1.42 -23.48
N LYS A 263 -15.40 -0.12 -23.56
CA LYS A 263 -15.32 0.66 -24.79
C LYS A 263 -14.26 1.73 -24.66
N THR A 264 -14.35 2.55 -23.63
CA THR A 264 -13.39 3.63 -23.38
C THR A 264 -13.00 3.68 -21.91
N LEU A 265 -11.78 4.13 -21.64
CA LEU A 265 -11.31 4.54 -20.34
C LEU A 265 -11.00 6.01 -20.39
N SER A 266 -11.60 6.80 -19.51
CA SER A 266 -11.28 8.22 -19.32
C SER A 266 -10.60 8.42 -17.98
N VAL A 267 -9.59 9.28 -17.97
CA VAL A 267 -8.97 9.83 -16.75
C VAL A 267 -9.37 11.29 -16.68
N VAL A 268 -10.10 11.64 -15.61
CA VAL A 268 -10.65 12.99 -15.40
C VAL A 268 -9.94 13.62 -14.22
N HIS A 269 -9.37 14.80 -14.41
CA HIS A 269 -8.66 15.55 -13.38
C HIS A 269 -9.65 16.24 -12.41
N ALA A 270 -9.32 16.26 -11.12
CA ALA A 270 -10.14 16.97 -10.13
C ALA A 270 -9.83 18.48 -10.13
N VAL A 271 -10.89 19.29 -10.12
CA VAL A 271 -10.80 20.76 -10.26
C VAL A 271 -10.01 21.44 -9.13
N ASN A 272 -9.94 20.84 -7.96
CA ASN A 272 -9.38 21.42 -6.71
C ASN A 272 -7.96 20.95 -6.39
N THR A 273 -7.26 20.39 -7.34
CA THR A 273 -5.86 19.99 -7.19
C THR A 273 -5.02 20.63 -8.28
N ASP A 274 -3.77 20.91 -7.95
CA ASP A 274 -2.76 21.35 -8.90
C ASP A 274 -1.78 20.24 -9.28
N SER A 275 -2.02 19.00 -8.79
CA SER A 275 -1.25 17.81 -9.11
C SER A 275 -1.62 17.30 -10.48
N SER A 276 -0.65 17.05 -11.36
CA SER A 276 -0.89 16.41 -12.65
C SER A 276 -0.91 14.90 -12.50
N ILE A 277 -1.68 14.21 -13.36
CA ILE A 277 -1.69 12.77 -13.50
C ILE A 277 -0.91 12.45 -14.78
N CYS A 278 0.24 11.81 -14.62
CA CYS A 278 1.11 11.42 -15.73
C CYS A 278 0.94 9.92 -16.01
N ILE A 279 0.45 9.55 -17.18
CA ILE A 279 0.22 8.17 -17.63
C ILE A 279 1.33 7.79 -18.59
N TYR A 280 2.17 6.82 -18.24
CA TYR A 280 3.35 6.38 -19.03
C TYR A 280 3.07 5.15 -19.87
N ASP A 281 2.19 4.26 -19.40
CA ASP A 281 1.77 3.09 -20.17
C ASP A 281 0.35 2.70 -19.79
N LEU A 282 -0.34 2.07 -20.73
CA LEU A 282 -1.68 1.59 -20.56
C LEU A 282 -1.85 0.29 -21.34
N GLN A 283 -2.34 -0.75 -20.67
CA GLN A 283 -2.49 -2.06 -21.31
C GLN A 283 -3.86 -2.67 -21.02
N SER A 284 -4.43 -3.34 -22.01
CA SER A 284 -5.59 -4.21 -21.84
C SER A 284 -5.14 -5.68 -21.79
N HIS A 285 -5.69 -6.44 -20.88
CA HIS A 285 -5.37 -7.86 -20.69
C HIS A 285 -6.63 -8.70 -20.91
N THR A 286 -6.50 -9.83 -21.64
CA THR A 286 -7.61 -10.73 -22.02
C THR A 286 -7.57 -12.05 -21.25
#